data_481a2434f42e33ef0b8070fc0e0b03e6
#
_entry.id   481a2434f42e33ef0b8070fc0e0b03e6
#
_cell.length_a   1.000
_cell.length_b   1.000
_cell.length_c   1.000
_cell.angle_alpha   90.00
_cell.angle_beta   90.00
_cell.angle_gamma   90.00
#
_symmetry.space_group_name_H-M   'P 1'
#
loop_
_entity.id
_entity.type
_entity.pdbx_description
1 polymer ?
#
loop_
_entity_poly.entity_id
_entity_poly.type
_entity_poly.pdbx_seq_one_letter_code
_entity_poly.pdbx_strand_id
1 'polypeptide(L)'
;MDWTLLSETIRQSLDSPFNIINATELNGGDIHSAYRLHTSEGNXFLKLNHPNYAPLLQTEANSLKKLSATNSIRVPEVISQGHLAGKNPQAWLLLSYFELSHKGDDHQRGRDLAELHHQIHPDKQFGWFENNYIGHTLQQNTWHNDWVEFYGQQRLLPQLKLAAKNQAPKSLLANGIQVFKKLPYFFEDYQPQASLLHGDLWAGNSGFDKAGEPVFFDPASYYGDRETDLSMTELFGGYGTAFYQGYQTVFPINSGYQQRKSLYQLYHLLNHFNLFGRSYLSQVERMIQSLLNA
;
A
#
# COMPACT_ATOMS: atom_id res chain seq x y z
N MET A 1 27.36 5.71 -1.04
CA MET A 1 26.71 6.25 0.18
C MET A 1 27.80 6.59 1.19
N ASP A 2 27.71 7.76 1.84
CA ASP A 2 28.60 8.14 2.95
C ASP A 2 27.93 7.71 4.27
N TRP A 3 28.28 6.52 4.72
CA TRP A 3 27.67 5.90 5.91
C TRP A 3 28.03 6.65 7.21
N THR A 4 29.21 7.27 7.24
CA THR A 4 29.67 8.06 8.42
C THR A 4 28.79 9.30 8.56
N LEU A 5 28.61 10.04 7.48
CA LEU A 5 27.76 11.25 7.49
C LEU A 5 26.30 10.90 7.78
N LEU A 6 25.78 9.80 7.20
CA LEU A 6 24.41 9.35 7.48
C LEU A 6 24.25 8.98 8.95
N SER A 7 25.22 8.24 9.52
CA SER A 7 25.22 7.87 10.93
C SER A 7 25.16 9.09 11.85
N GLU A 8 25.96 10.12 11.55
CA GLU A 8 25.95 11.38 12.29
C GLU A 8 24.61 12.11 12.17
N THR A 9 24.03 12.15 10.96
CA THR A 9 22.74 12.80 10.70
C THR A 9 21.62 12.11 11.48
N ILE A 10 21.58 10.76 11.46
CA ILE A 10 20.59 9.99 12.21
C ILE A 10 20.77 10.20 13.72
N ARG A 11 22.01 10.15 14.22
CA ARG A 11 22.34 10.39 15.63
C ARG A 11 21.79 11.74 16.11
N GLN A 12 21.98 12.78 15.30
CA GLN A 12 21.47 14.13 15.61
C GLN A 12 19.92 14.14 15.65
N SER A 13 19.27 13.42 14.74
CA SER A 13 17.81 13.38 14.70
C SER A 13 17.19 12.58 15.86
N LEU A 14 17.94 11.61 16.41
CA LEU A 14 17.47 10.75 17.51
C LEU A 14 17.84 11.31 18.90
N ASP A 15 18.80 12.24 18.94
CA ASP A 15 19.41 12.74 20.19
C ASP A 15 19.90 11.56 21.05
N SER A 16 20.49 10.56 20.42
CA SER A 16 20.92 9.33 21.09
C SER A 16 22.20 8.78 20.43
N PRO A 17 22.99 7.96 21.14
CA PRO A 17 24.23 7.39 20.61
C PRO A 17 23.93 6.33 19.53
N PHE A 18 23.76 6.75 18.31
CA PHE A 18 23.50 5.89 17.15
C PHE A 18 24.76 5.77 16.30
N ASN A 19 25.13 4.55 15.92
CA ASN A 19 26.26 4.31 15.04
C ASN A 19 25.99 3.16 14.08
N ILE A 20 26.18 3.40 12.78
CA ILE A 20 26.09 2.36 11.74
C ILE A 20 27.43 1.60 11.72
N ILE A 21 27.39 0.31 12.08
CA ILE A 21 28.55 -0.58 12.08
C ILE A 21 28.72 -1.20 10.69
N ASN A 22 27.61 -1.62 10.07
CA ASN A 22 27.60 -2.23 8.72
C ASN A 22 26.27 -1.99 8.05
N ALA A 23 26.26 -1.95 6.72
CA ALA A 23 25.05 -1.82 5.90
C ALA A 23 25.06 -2.88 4.80
N THR A 24 24.01 -3.69 4.75
CA THR A 24 23.84 -4.73 3.74
C THR A 24 22.67 -4.34 2.85
N GLU A 25 22.91 -4.19 1.55
CA GLU A 25 21.84 -3.88 0.59
C GLU A 25 20.88 -5.08 0.48
N LEU A 26 19.59 -4.77 0.47
CA LEU A 26 18.53 -5.76 0.36
C LEU A 26 17.91 -5.66 -1.03
N ASN A 27 17.78 -6.81 -1.68
CA ASN A 27 17.15 -6.90 -3.00
C ASN A 27 15.62 -6.94 -2.84
N GLY A 28 14.91 -6.42 -3.83
CA GLY A 28 13.45 -6.54 -3.91
C GLY A 28 12.64 -5.25 -3.85
N GLY A 29 13.29 -4.10 -3.70
CA GLY A 29 12.60 -2.81 -3.79
C GLY A 29 12.77 -2.20 -5.18
N ASP A 30 11.67 -1.99 -5.90
CA ASP A 30 11.72 -1.37 -7.24
C ASP A 30 11.78 0.16 -7.17
N ILE A 31 11.51 0.75 -6.00
CA ILE A 31 11.30 2.19 -5.85
C ILE A 31 12.41 2.85 -5.03
N HIS A 32 12.87 2.19 -3.99
CA HIS A 32 13.88 2.71 -3.05
C HIS A 32 15.05 1.75 -2.95
N SER A 33 16.24 2.29 -2.69
CA SER A 33 17.35 1.45 -2.23
C SER A 33 17.09 1.09 -0.77
N ALA A 34 17.08 -0.21 -0.48
CA ALA A 34 16.78 -0.73 0.86
C ALA A 34 18.02 -1.38 1.49
N TYR A 35 18.22 -1.14 2.76
CA TYR A 35 19.39 -1.66 3.49
C TYR A 35 18.99 -2.21 4.85
N ARG A 36 19.60 -3.33 5.20
CA ARG A 36 19.66 -3.74 6.60
C ARG A 36 20.88 -3.06 7.21
N LEU A 37 20.66 -2.24 8.21
CA LEU A 37 21.72 -1.64 8.99
C LEU A 37 21.98 -2.50 10.23
N HIS A 38 23.25 -2.80 10.49
CA HIS A 38 23.69 -3.31 11.77
C HIS A 38 24.24 -2.10 12.55
N THR A 39 23.63 -1.79 13.66
CA THR A 39 23.93 -0.58 14.43
C THR A 39 24.27 -0.91 15.88
N SER A 40 24.71 0.11 16.64
CA SER A 40 24.91 0.00 18.09
C SER A 40 23.63 -0.39 18.83
N GLU A 41 22.45 -0.12 18.24
CA GLU A 41 21.14 -0.36 18.86
C GLU A 41 20.44 -1.63 18.30
N GLY A 42 21.15 -2.42 17.46
CA GLY A 42 20.58 -3.59 16.80
C GLY A 42 20.39 -3.39 15.31
N ASN A 43 19.51 -4.17 14.72
CA ASN A 43 19.26 -4.06 13.29
C ASN A 43 18.11 -3.10 12.97
N UNK A 44 18.06 -2.10 11.92
CA UNK A 44 17.25 -1.27 11.49
C UNK A 44 17.09 -1.50 10.14
N PHE A 45 16.09 -1.10 9.60
CA PHE A 45 15.80 -1.14 8.17
C PHE A 45 15.82 0.28 7.62
N LEU A 46 16.58 0.50 6.56
CA LEU A 46 16.75 1.84 5.98
C LEU A 46 16.26 1.84 4.54
N LYS A 47 15.37 2.80 4.20
CA LYS A 47 15.03 3.15 2.82
C LYS A 47 15.75 4.45 2.46
N LEU A 48 16.31 4.48 1.25
CA LEU A 48 16.98 5.66 0.68
C LEU A 48 16.38 5.97 -0.69
N ASN A 49 16.28 7.26 -0.98
CA ASN A 49 15.92 7.71 -2.33
C ASN A 49 16.46 9.11 -2.58
N HIS A 50 16.47 9.52 -3.84
CA HIS A 50 16.82 10.90 -4.20
C HIS A 50 15.85 11.87 -3.50
N PRO A 51 16.29 13.08 -3.09
CA PRO A 51 15.44 14.01 -2.35
C PRO A 51 14.13 14.39 -3.06
N ASN A 52 14.09 14.33 -4.38
CA ASN A 52 12.85 14.58 -5.13
C ASN A 52 11.73 13.56 -4.80
N TYR A 53 12.12 12.42 -4.25
CA TYR A 53 11.18 11.35 -3.86
C TYR A 53 10.98 11.29 -2.34
N ALA A 54 11.46 12.32 -1.61
CA ALA A 54 11.23 12.40 -0.15
C ALA A 54 9.75 12.30 0.22
N PRO A 55 8.79 12.89 -0.57
CA PRO A 55 7.38 12.73 -0.23
C PRO A 55 6.90 11.27 -0.17
N LEU A 56 7.49 10.37 -0.96
CA LEU A 56 7.13 8.93 -0.90
C LEU A 56 7.47 8.36 0.48
N LEU A 57 8.68 8.63 0.97
CA LEU A 57 9.13 8.16 2.28
C LEU A 57 8.32 8.80 3.42
N GLN A 58 8.01 10.10 3.28
CA GLN A 58 7.23 10.83 4.29
C GLN A 58 5.82 10.26 4.42
N THR A 59 5.14 10.04 3.29
CA THR A 59 3.75 9.53 3.32
C THR A 59 3.69 8.07 3.76
N GLU A 60 4.72 7.26 3.45
CA GLU A 60 4.85 5.91 3.99
C GLU A 60 5.00 5.96 5.52
N ALA A 61 5.88 6.83 6.02
CA ALA A 61 6.08 6.99 7.47
C ALA A 61 4.77 7.39 8.16
N ASN A 62 3.99 8.30 7.55
CA ASN A 62 2.70 8.73 8.11
C ASN A 62 1.70 7.58 8.13
N SER A 63 1.66 6.76 7.06
CA SER A 63 0.81 5.56 7.01
C SER A 63 1.20 4.57 8.11
N LEU A 64 2.49 4.24 8.24
CA LEU A 64 2.99 3.31 9.25
C LEU A 64 2.63 3.77 10.66
N LYS A 65 2.84 5.06 10.97
CA LYS A 65 2.47 5.63 12.29
C LYS A 65 0.97 5.47 12.58
N LYS A 66 0.14 5.75 11.57
CA LYS A 66 -1.32 5.63 11.75
C LYS A 66 -1.74 4.17 11.95
N LEU A 67 -1.19 3.25 11.15
CA LEU A 67 -1.47 1.82 11.27
C LEU A 67 -1.03 1.28 12.64
N SER A 68 0.19 1.62 13.06
CA SER A 68 0.74 1.21 14.37
C SER A 68 -0.15 1.67 15.52
N ALA A 69 -0.65 2.92 15.46
CA ALA A 69 -1.48 3.50 16.52
C ALA A 69 -2.82 2.77 16.71
N THR A 70 -3.24 1.94 15.76
CA THR A 70 -4.49 1.15 15.92
C THR A 70 -4.32 -0.06 16.82
N ASN A 71 -3.10 -0.55 16.97
CA ASN A 71 -2.77 -1.82 17.64
C ASN A 71 -3.50 -3.04 17.03
N SER A 72 -4.01 -2.91 15.81
CA SER A 72 -4.71 -4.00 15.09
C SER A 72 -3.76 -4.88 14.32
N ILE A 73 -2.72 -4.28 13.74
CA ILE A 73 -1.71 -5.00 12.94
C ILE A 73 -0.31 -4.58 13.38
N ARG A 74 0.65 -5.48 13.20
CA ARG A 74 2.07 -5.15 13.44
C ARG A 74 2.66 -4.58 12.14
N VAL A 75 3.30 -3.43 12.27
CA VAL A 75 4.02 -2.77 11.17
C VAL A 75 5.40 -2.34 11.66
N PRO A 76 6.36 -2.09 10.78
CA PRO A 76 7.65 -1.51 11.20
C PRO A 76 7.43 -0.17 11.91
N GLU A 77 8.11 -0.01 13.03
CA GLU A 77 8.13 1.25 13.77
C GLU A 77 8.95 2.28 13.01
N VAL A 78 8.42 3.49 12.86
CA VAL A 78 9.16 4.62 12.28
C VAL A 78 10.09 5.18 13.35
N ILE A 79 11.38 4.93 13.20
CA ILE A 79 12.41 5.38 14.16
C ILE A 79 12.78 6.83 13.88
N SER A 80 13.11 7.15 12.62
CA SER A 80 13.47 8.51 12.21
C SER A 80 13.42 8.64 10.69
N GLN A 81 13.41 9.89 10.21
CA GLN A 81 13.46 10.18 8.77
C GLN A 81 14.11 11.54 8.56
N GLY A 82 14.65 11.76 7.37
CA GLY A 82 15.28 13.04 7.10
C GLY A 82 15.97 13.13 5.74
N HIS A 83 16.89 14.06 5.67
CA HIS A 83 17.67 14.34 4.47
C HIS A 83 19.15 14.33 4.78
N LEU A 84 19.91 13.74 3.88
CA LEU A 84 21.38 13.79 3.89
C LEU A 84 21.80 14.78 2.80
N ALA A 85 22.51 15.83 3.20
CA ALA A 85 23.08 16.81 2.26
C ALA A 85 24.45 16.35 1.77
N GLY A 86 24.94 16.97 0.70
CA GLY A 86 26.29 16.66 0.19
C GLY A 86 26.33 16.45 -1.31
N LYS A 87 27.39 15.79 -1.79
CA LYS A 87 27.56 15.49 -3.22
C LYS A 87 26.49 14.56 -3.76
N ASN A 88 26.04 13.61 -2.95
CA ASN A 88 25.00 12.65 -3.31
C ASN A 88 23.85 12.78 -2.30
N PRO A 89 23.03 13.82 -2.41
CA PRO A 89 21.98 14.05 -1.42
C PRO A 89 20.93 12.94 -1.46
N GLN A 90 20.43 12.57 -0.28
CA GLN A 90 19.45 11.48 -0.14
C GLN A 90 18.34 11.91 0.82
N ALA A 91 17.14 11.42 0.57
CA ALA A 91 16.10 11.32 1.58
C ALA A 91 16.16 9.92 2.19
N TRP A 92 15.88 9.80 3.48
CA TRP A 92 15.94 8.51 4.16
C TRP A 92 14.79 8.32 5.14
N LEU A 93 14.45 7.04 5.34
CA LEU A 93 13.45 6.59 6.32
C LEU A 93 14.05 5.39 7.06
N LEU A 94 14.16 5.51 8.38
CA LEU A 94 14.72 4.49 9.26
C LEU A 94 13.58 3.82 10.04
N LEU A 95 13.48 2.51 9.90
CA LEU A 95 12.43 1.68 10.47
C LEU A 95 13.01 0.55 11.33
N SER A 96 12.21 0.02 12.23
CA SER A 96 12.55 -1.22 12.92
C SER A 96 12.68 -2.35 11.91
N TYR A 97 13.57 -3.29 12.18
CA TYR A 97 13.87 -4.40 11.27
C TYR A 97 13.19 -5.67 11.73
N PHE A 98 12.52 -6.34 10.80
CA PHE A 98 12.01 -7.69 10.99
C PHE A 98 12.78 -8.65 10.09
N GLU A 99 13.23 -9.76 10.65
CA GLU A 99 13.74 -10.86 9.84
C GLU A 99 12.51 -11.66 9.38
N LEU A 100 12.14 -11.45 8.12
CA LEU A 100 10.87 -11.94 7.60
C LEU A 100 10.97 -13.38 7.10
N SER A 101 9.89 -14.13 7.29
CA SER A 101 9.65 -15.49 6.82
C SER A 101 8.35 -15.51 6.03
N HIS A 102 8.23 -16.49 5.13
CA HIS A 102 6.96 -16.79 4.45
C HIS A 102 6.09 -17.76 5.24
N LYS A 103 6.58 -18.26 6.39
CA LYS A 103 5.88 -19.23 7.22
C LYS A 103 5.47 -18.63 8.55
N GLY A 104 4.20 -18.72 8.88
CA GLY A 104 3.66 -18.21 10.14
C GLY A 104 2.16 -18.45 10.24
N ASP A 105 1.51 -17.72 11.14
CA ASP A 105 0.08 -17.89 11.39
C ASP A 105 -0.76 -17.07 10.40
N ASP A 106 -1.07 -17.71 9.27
CA ASP A 106 -1.86 -17.08 8.21
C ASP A 106 -3.31 -16.79 8.67
N HIS A 107 -3.86 -17.61 9.58
CA HIS A 107 -5.18 -17.38 10.16
C HIS A 107 -5.16 -16.08 11.00
N GLN A 108 -4.11 -15.91 11.83
CA GLN A 108 -3.95 -14.68 12.61
C GLN A 108 -3.75 -13.47 11.68
N ARG A 109 -2.99 -13.62 10.58
CA ARG A 109 -2.81 -12.53 9.61
C ARG A 109 -4.16 -12.03 9.06
N GLY A 110 -5.09 -12.96 8.79
CA GLY A 110 -6.46 -12.60 8.37
C GLY A 110 -7.24 -11.88 9.46
N ARG A 111 -7.17 -12.37 10.70
CA ARG A 111 -7.84 -11.73 11.84
C ARG A 111 -7.33 -10.30 12.05
N ASP A 112 -6.01 -10.13 12.01
CA ASP A 112 -5.38 -8.80 12.22
C ASP A 112 -5.87 -7.80 11.16
N LEU A 113 -5.91 -8.21 9.90
CA LEU A 113 -6.43 -7.34 8.84
C LEU A 113 -7.90 -6.97 9.08
N ALA A 114 -8.71 -7.93 9.51
CA ALA A 114 -10.14 -7.67 9.79
C ALA A 114 -10.30 -6.68 10.94
N GLU A 115 -9.46 -6.78 11.99
CA GLU A 115 -9.46 -5.82 13.10
C GLU A 115 -9.03 -4.43 12.64
N LEU A 116 -8.06 -4.34 11.71
CA LEU A 116 -7.70 -3.06 11.10
C LEU A 116 -8.90 -2.47 10.36
N HIS A 117 -9.62 -3.29 9.60
CA HIS A 117 -10.76 -2.82 8.82
C HIS A 117 -11.96 -2.39 9.69
N HIS A 118 -11.98 -2.76 10.99
CA HIS A 118 -12.96 -2.22 11.95
C HIS A 118 -12.62 -0.80 12.42
N GLN A 119 -11.44 -0.27 12.05
CA GLN A 119 -11.06 1.12 12.34
C GLN A 119 -11.76 2.04 11.33
N ILE A 120 -12.97 2.45 11.64
CA ILE A 120 -13.81 3.28 10.76
C ILE A 120 -13.51 4.76 11.00
N HIS A 121 -13.47 5.56 9.94
CA HIS A 121 -13.28 7.01 10.05
C HIS A 121 -14.41 7.63 10.90
N PRO A 122 -14.10 8.47 11.89
CA PRO A 122 -15.13 9.01 12.82
C PRO A 122 -16.29 9.69 12.10
N ASP A 123 -16.00 10.44 11.03
CA ASP A 123 -17.03 11.15 10.25
C ASP A 123 -17.51 10.34 9.03
N LYS A 124 -17.10 9.05 8.96
CA LYS A 124 -17.48 8.10 7.90
C LYS A 124 -17.10 8.58 6.49
N GLN A 125 -16.03 9.38 6.39
CA GLN A 125 -15.54 9.91 5.11
C GLN A 125 -14.47 9.01 4.51
N PHE A 126 -14.46 8.94 3.19
CA PHE A 126 -13.47 8.21 2.39
C PHE A 126 -12.39 9.18 1.94
N GLY A 127 -11.12 8.81 2.11
CA GLY A 127 -10.01 9.70 1.79
C GLY A 127 -8.87 9.58 2.77
N TRP A 128 -7.98 10.58 2.76
CA TRP A 128 -6.83 10.63 3.66
C TRP A 128 -6.44 12.08 3.87
N PHE A 129 -5.74 12.36 4.94
CA PHE A 129 -5.35 13.74 5.28
C PHE A 129 -4.31 14.33 4.31
N GLU A 130 -3.73 13.49 3.44
CA GLU A 130 -2.76 13.92 2.42
C GLU A 130 -2.84 12.99 1.21
N ASN A 131 -2.40 13.45 0.05
CA ASN A 131 -2.13 12.55 -1.07
C ASN A 131 -0.90 11.73 -0.74
N ASN A 132 -0.90 10.45 -1.12
CA ASN A 132 0.25 9.57 -0.92
C ASN A 132 0.62 8.90 -2.25
N TYR A 133 1.26 7.75 -2.21
CA TYR A 133 1.78 7.13 -3.44
C TYR A 133 1.51 5.64 -3.43
N ILE A 134 1.24 5.10 -4.63
CA ILE A 134 1.22 3.67 -4.88
C ILE A 134 2.29 3.39 -5.93
N GLY A 135 3.41 2.82 -5.49
CA GLY A 135 4.64 2.87 -6.28
C GLY A 135 5.10 4.33 -6.42
N HIS A 136 5.41 4.75 -7.65
CA HIS A 136 5.73 6.16 -7.96
C HIS A 136 4.49 6.98 -8.31
N THR A 137 3.32 6.36 -8.40
CA THR A 137 2.09 7.02 -8.84
C THR A 137 1.46 7.79 -7.68
N LEU A 138 1.21 9.09 -7.88
CA LEU A 138 0.46 9.90 -6.91
C LEU A 138 -0.94 9.30 -6.72
N GLN A 139 -1.30 9.01 -5.48
CA GLN A 139 -2.62 8.51 -5.09
C GLN A 139 -3.39 9.63 -4.43
N GLN A 140 -4.39 10.15 -5.13
CA GLN A 140 -5.20 11.28 -4.68
C GLN A 140 -6.16 10.82 -3.59
N ASN A 141 -6.35 11.65 -2.56
CA ASN A 141 -7.08 11.24 -1.36
C ASN A 141 -8.01 12.34 -0.82
N THR A 142 -8.50 13.22 -1.68
CA THR A 142 -9.48 14.23 -1.29
C THR A 142 -10.68 13.57 -0.62
N TRP A 143 -11.15 14.13 0.50
CA TRP A 143 -12.26 13.57 1.28
C TRP A 143 -13.58 13.60 0.52
N HIS A 144 -14.34 12.51 0.59
CA HIS A 144 -15.70 12.37 0.02
C HIS A 144 -16.60 11.69 1.04
N ASN A 145 -17.88 12.02 0.98
CA ASN A 145 -18.89 11.36 1.82
C ASN A 145 -19.47 10.09 1.18
N ASP A 146 -19.25 9.92 -0.12
CA ASP A 146 -19.76 8.82 -0.90
C ASP A 146 -18.62 8.00 -1.50
N TRP A 147 -18.68 6.66 -1.34
CA TRP A 147 -17.64 5.77 -1.81
C TRP A 147 -17.55 5.72 -3.33
N VAL A 148 -18.69 5.66 -4.01
CA VAL A 148 -18.72 5.57 -5.49
C VAL A 148 -18.05 6.81 -6.07
N GLU A 149 -18.37 7.98 -5.49
CA GLU A 149 -17.76 9.26 -5.89
C GLU A 149 -16.25 9.24 -5.64
N PHE A 150 -15.85 8.86 -4.42
CA PHE A 150 -14.41 8.77 -4.08
C PHE A 150 -13.68 7.82 -5.02
N TYR A 151 -14.17 6.59 -5.15
CA TYR A 151 -13.48 5.58 -5.98
C TYR A 151 -13.38 6.03 -7.43
N GLY A 152 -14.45 6.59 -7.97
CA GLY A 152 -14.45 7.11 -9.34
C GLY A 152 -13.46 8.23 -9.54
N GLN A 153 -13.51 9.27 -8.68
CA GLN A 153 -12.75 10.51 -8.85
C GLN A 153 -11.29 10.38 -8.39
N GLN A 154 -11.04 9.61 -7.32
CA GLN A 154 -9.71 9.55 -6.70
C GLN A 154 -8.94 8.28 -7.08
N ARG A 155 -9.60 7.29 -7.68
CA ARG A 155 -8.94 6.02 -8.04
C ARG A 155 -9.01 5.76 -9.54
N LEU A 156 -10.20 5.55 -10.09
CA LEU A 156 -10.33 5.06 -11.46
C LEU A 156 -9.97 6.13 -12.50
N LEU A 157 -10.54 7.35 -12.40
CA LEU A 157 -10.28 8.41 -13.38
C LEU A 157 -8.80 8.84 -13.42
N PRO A 158 -8.10 9.04 -12.28
CA PRO A 158 -6.67 9.39 -12.35
C PRO A 158 -5.84 8.34 -13.08
N GLN A 159 -6.12 7.04 -12.84
CA GLN A 159 -5.40 5.96 -13.51
C GLN A 159 -5.68 5.93 -15.01
N LEU A 160 -6.93 6.17 -15.42
CA LEU A 160 -7.28 6.24 -16.85
C LEU A 160 -6.62 7.44 -17.52
N LYS A 161 -6.59 8.60 -16.84
CA LYS A 161 -5.90 9.80 -17.36
C LYS A 161 -4.40 9.54 -17.53
N LEU A 162 -3.80 8.83 -16.56
CA LEU A 162 -2.38 8.48 -16.63
C LEU A 162 -2.14 7.47 -17.76
N ALA A 163 -3.04 6.48 -17.92
CA ALA A 163 -2.96 5.52 -19.01
C ALA A 163 -3.02 6.22 -20.38
N ALA A 164 -3.84 7.27 -20.51
CA ALA A 164 -3.91 8.07 -21.74
C ALA A 164 -2.56 8.73 -22.02
N LYS A 165 -1.91 9.32 -20.99
CA LYS A 165 -0.56 9.91 -21.13
C LYS A 165 0.46 8.84 -21.54
N ASN A 166 0.29 7.62 -21.05
CA ASN A 166 1.16 6.48 -21.35
C ASN A 166 0.74 5.73 -22.62
N GLN A 167 -0.04 6.38 -23.48
CA GLN A 167 -0.41 5.91 -24.83
C GLN A 167 -1.19 4.58 -24.82
N ALA A 168 -2.07 4.40 -23.84
CA ALA A 168 -3.01 3.29 -23.85
C ALA A 168 -3.93 3.37 -25.09
N PRO A 169 -4.39 2.22 -25.62
CA PRO A 169 -5.32 2.24 -26.76
C PRO A 169 -6.58 3.06 -26.46
N LYS A 170 -7.05 3.80 -27.47
CA LYS A 170 -8.27 4.62 -27.34
C LYS A 170 -9.48 3.78 -26.95
N SER A 171 -9.56 2.54 -27.43
CA SER A 171 -10.63 1.60 -27.05
C SER A 171 -10.60 1.26 -25.57
N LEU A 172 -9.41 1.04 -25.00
CA LEU A 172 -9.26 0.79 -23.55
C LEU A 172 -9.77 1.99 -22.76
N LEU A 173 -9.40 3.20 -23.16
CA LEU A 173 -9.80 4.43 -22.45
C LEU A 173 -11.32 4.62 -22.56
N ALA A 174 -11.90 4.43 -23.74
CA ALA A 174 -13.36 4.56 -23.93
C ALA A 174 -14.10 3.54 -23.06
N ASN A 175 -13.64 2.29 -23.03
CA ASN A 175 -14.26 1.23 -22.25
C ASN A 175 -14.07 1.47 -20.73
N GLY A 176 -12.90 1.98 -20.33
CA GLY A 176 -12.65 2.38 -18.94
C GLY A 176 -13.61 3.47 -18.45
N ILE A 177 -13.92 4.44 -19.32
CA ILE A 177 -14.93 5.47 -19.02
C ILE A 177 -16.33 4.84 -18.90
N GLN A 178 -16.65 3.80 -19.68
CA GLN A 178 -17.92 3.10 -19.51
C GLN A 178 -17.99 2.37 -18.16
N VAL A 179 -16.88 1.76 -17.72
CA VAL A 179 -16.80 1.17 -16.36
C VAL A 179 -17.03 2.27 -15.30
N PHE A 180 -16.38 3.43 -15.47
CA PHE A 180 -16.59 4.56 -14.54
C PHE A 180 -18.06 4.95 -14.46
N LYS A 181 -18.75 5.04 -15.58
CA LYS A 181 -20.19 5.38 -15.61
C LYS A 181 -21.06 4.29 -14.97
N LYS A 182 -20.59 3.04 -15.00
CA LYS A 182 -21.30 1.88 -14.45
C LYS A 182 -21.03 1.70 -12.93
N LEU A 183 -20.14 2.49 -12.32
CA LEU A 183 -19.79 2.33 -10.90
C LEU A 183 -21.00 2.20 -9.97
N PRO A 184 -22.04 3.05 -10.06
CA PRO A 184 -23.16 2.93 -9.11
C PRO A 184 -23.82 1.54 -9.11
N TYR A 185 -23.84 0.85 -10.25
CA TYR A 185 -24.43 -0.48 -10.37
C TYR A 185 -23.83 -1.49 -9.39
N PHE A 186 -22.51 -1.41 -9.17
CA PHE A 186 -21.80 -2.36 -8.29
C PHE A 186 -22.12 -2.15 -6.80
N PHE A 187 -22.79 -1.03 -6.46
CA PHE A 187 -23.05 -0.64 -5.07
C PHE A 187 -24.54 -0.46 -4.77
N GLU A 188 -25.43 -0.94 -5.65
CA GLU A 188 -26.89 -0.81 -5.46
C GLU A 188 -27.35 -1.47 -4.15
N ASP A 189 -26.78 -2.62 -3.81
CA ASP A 189 -27.16 -3.42 -2.63
C ASP A 189 -26.05 -3.47 -1.58
N TYR A 190 -25.06 -2.55 -1.65
CA TYR A 190 -23.90 -2.58 -0.75
C TYR A 190 -23.42 -1.17 -0.45
N GLN A 191 -23.35 -0.84 0.83
CA GLN A 191 -22.81 0.44 1.30
C GLN A 191 -21.51 0.20 2.05
N PRO A 192 -20.37 0.56 1.46
CA PRO A 192 -19.09 0.41 2.15
C PRO A 192 -19.00 1.29 3.42
N GLN A 193 -18.30 0.77 4.41
CA GLN A 193 -17.85 1.59 5.54
C GLN A 193 -16.47 2.16 5.22
N ALA A 194 -16.17 3.34 5.75
CA ALA A 194 -14.88 4.00 5.56
C ALA A 194 -13.83 3.37 6.49
N SER A 195 -13.39 2.17 6.15
CA SER A 195 -12.40 1.38 6.89
C SER A 195 -10.98 1.90 6.66
N LEU A 196 -10.15 1.89 7.69
CA LEU A 196 -8.73 2.16 7.51
C LEU A 196 -8.08 0.98 6.77
N LEU A 197 -7.40 1.27 5.66
CA LEU A 197 -6.82 0.27 4.78
C LEU A 197 -5.29 0.26 4.85
N HIS A 198 -4.70 -0.89 4.56
CA HIS A 198 -3.29 -0.98 4.20
C HIS A 198 -3.04 -0.22 2.88
N GLY A 199 -3.89 -0.45 1.88
CA GLY A 199 -3.91 0.29 0.62
C GLY A 199 -3.06 -0.28 -0.50
N ASP A 200 -2.15 -1.22 -0.18
CA ASP A 200 -1.32 -1.90 -1.20
C ASP A 200 -0.97 -3.32 -0.72
N LEU A 201 -2.00 -4.13 -0.41
CA LEU A 201 -1.81 -5.39 0.31
C LEU A 201 -1.67 -6.61 -0.62
N TRP A 202 -0.61 -6.63 -1.43
CA TRP A 202 -0.23 -7.87 -2.12
C TRP A 202 0.73 -8.69 -1.25
N ALA A 203 0.99 -9.95 -1.65
CA ALA A 203 1.78 -10.87 -0.81
C ALA A 203 3.20 -10.40 -0.51
N GLY A 204 3.75 -9.52 -1.35
CA GLY A 204 5.09 -8.94 -1.12
C GLY A 204 5.12 -7.87 -0.04
N ASN A 205 3.97 -7.40 0.45
CA ASN A 205 3.87 -6.34 1.46
C ASN A 205 3.39 -6.86 2.82
N SER A 206 3.47 -8.18 3.04
CA SER A 206 3.30 -8.79 4.37
C SER A 206 4.14 -10.05 4.49
N GLY A 207 4.43 -10.44 5.71
CA GLY A 207 5.19 -11.65 6.01
C GLY A 207 5.00 -12.03 7.46
N PHE A 208 5.90 -12.84 7.95
CA PHE A 208 5.89 -13.28 9.34
C PHE A 208 7.28 -13.07 9.94
N ASP A 209 7.35 -12.77 11.22
CA ASP A 209 8.62 -12.70 11.90
C ASP A 209 9.11 -14.12 12.29
N LYS A 210 10.24 -14.20 12.99
CA LYS A 210 10.82 -15.48 13.44
C LYS A 210 9.91 -16.31 14.35
N ALA A 211 8.98 -15.64 15.05
CA ALA A 211 8.02 -16.32 15.91
C ALA A 211 6.77 -16.78 15.16
N GLY A 212 6.66 -16.43 13.86
CA GLY A 212 5.51 -16.74 13.03
C GLY A 212 4.38 -15.73 13.14
N GLU A 213 4.64 -14.58 13.77
CA GLU A 213 3.64 -13.52 13.94
C GLU A 213 3.56 -12.64 12.69
N PRO A 214 2.34 -12.25 12.24
CA PRO A 214 2.18 -11.44 11.03
C PRO A 214 2.80 -10.06 11.16
N VAL A 215 3.39 -9.57 10.06
CA VAL A 215 3.92 -8.21 9.93
C VAL A 215 3.49 -7.67 8.57
N PHE A 216 2.98 -6.43 8.54
CA PHE A 216 2.55 -5.73 7.33
C PHE A 216 3.48 -4.53 7.10
N PHE A 217 3.82 -4.24 5.84
CA PHE A 217 4.76 -3.16 5.52
C PHE A 217 4.47 -2.57 4.14
N ASP A 218 5.09 -1.42 3.84
CA ASP A 218 4.94 -0.70 2.56
C ASP A 218 3.48 -0.30 2.28
N PRO A 219 2.79 0.36 3.23
CA PRO A 219 1.40 0.74 3.03
C PRO A 219 1.23 1.99 2.16
N ALA A 220 0.06 2.08 1.54
CA ALA A 220 -0.43 3.27 0.85
C ALA A 220 -1.82 3.61 1.41
N SER A 221 -1.89 3.91 2.71
CA SER A 221 -3.12 3.91 3.50
C SER A 221 -4.09 5.04 3.14
N TYR A 222 -5.37 4.74 3.31
CA TYR A 222 -6.48 5.69 3.24
C TYR A 222 -7.71 5.04 3.87
N TYR A 223 -8.77 5.83 4.08
CA TYR A 223 -10.06 5.29 4.51
C TYR A 223 -10.89 4.97 3.28
N GLY A 224 -11.25 3.69 3.11
CA GLY A 224 -11.94 3.18 1.93
C GLY A 224 -12.75 1.93 2.22
N ASP A 225 -13.29 1.34 1.15
CA ASP A 225 -13.94 0.04 1.25
C ASP A 225 -12.90 -1.05 1.51
N ARG A 226 -13.08 -1.80 2.61
CA ARG A 226 -12.18 -2.90 3.01
C ARG A 226 -11.98 -3.95 1.91
N GLU A 227 -12.94 -4.07 1.00
CA GLU A 227 -12.83 -5.02 -0.12
C GLU A 227 -11.68 -4.67 -1.07
N THR A 228 -11.20 -3.41 -1.07
CA THR A 228 -10.03 -3.03 -1.88
C THR A 228 -8.77 -3.79 -1.42
N ASP A 229 -8.51 -3.86 -0.11
CA ASP A 229 -7.38 -4.65 0.41
C ASP A 229 -7.59 -6.15 0.13
N LEU A 230 -8.80 -6.67 0.38
CA LEU A 230 -9.10 -8.09 0.11
C LEU A 230 -8.86 -8.45 -1.36
N SER A 231 -9.30 -7.59 -2.27
CA SER A 231 -9.14 -7.85 -3.70
C SER A 231 -7.67 -7.90 -4.11
N MET A 232 -6.83 -7.09 -3.45
CA MET A 232 -5.38 -7.05 -3.74
C MET A 232 -4.70 -8.33 -3.25
N THR A 233 -5.15 -8.92 -2.13
CA THR A 233 -4.59 -10.21 -1.66
C THR A 233 -4.79 -11.33 -2.68
N GLU A 234 -5.82 -11.22 -3.54
CA GLU A 234 -6.13 -12.25 -4.53
C GLU A 234 -5.49 -11.99 -5.91
N LEU A 235 -5.11 -10.74 -6.20
CA LEU A 235 -4.70 -10.34 -7.56
C LEU A 235 -3.43 -11.07 -8.02
N PHE A 236 -2.43 -11.17 -7.16
CA PHE A 236 -1.15 -11.81 -7.48
C PHE A 236 -0.90 -13.09 -6.68
N GLY A 237 -1.89 -13.52 -5.90
CA GLY A 237 -1.79 -14.71 -5.06
C GLY A 237 -0.95 -14.51 -3.81
N GLY A 238 -0.64 -15.61 -3.14
CA GLY A 238 0.24 -15.61 -1.97
C GLY A 238 -0.47 -15.63 -0.62
N TYR A 239 -1.80 -15.52 -0.61
CA TYR A 239 -2.62 -15.65 0.61
C TYR A 239 -3.42 -16.94 0.55
N GLY A 240 -3.33 -17.73 1.61
CA GLY A 240 -3.96 -19.05 1.66
C GLY A 240 -5.37 -19.05 2.23
N THR A 241 -6.03 -20.20 2.19
CA THR A 241 -7.39 -20.37 2.72
C THR A 241 -7.47 -19.98 4.19
N ALA A 242 -6.43 -20.28 5.00
CA ALA A 242 -6.41 -19.94 6.41
C ALA A 242 -6.54 -18.43 6.66
N PHE A 243 -5.91 -17.60 5.77
CA PHE A 243 -6.05 -16.12 5.87
C PHE A 243 -7.50 -15.71 5.74
N TYR A 244 -8.21 -16.18 4.69
CA TYR A 244 -9.62 -15.79 4.48
C TYR A 244 -10.53 -16.35 5.57
N GLN A 245 -10.23 -17.53 6.10
CA GLN A 245 -10.95 -18.10 7.25
C GLN A 245 -10.78 -17.19 8.48
N GLY A 246 -9.54 -16.77 8.77
CA GLY A 246 -9.26 -15.86 9.88
C GLY A 246 -10.00 -14.55 9.73
N TYR A 247 -9.92 -13.94 8.55
CA TYR A 247 -10.63 -12.69 8.25
C TYR A 247 -12.14 -12.85 8.47
N GLN A 248 -12.72 -13.93 7.94
CA GLN A 248 -14.15 -14.20 7.98
C GLN A 248 -14.67 -14.35 9.42
N THR A 249 -13.85 -14.86 10.36
CA THR A 249 -14.28 -15.02 11.76
C THR A 249 -14.46 -13.69 12.48
N VAL A 250 -13.77 -12.64 12.04
CA VAL A 250 -13.82 -11.32 12.67
C VAL A 250 -14.76 -10.37 11.92
N PHE A 251 -14.62 -10.29 10.59
CA PHE A 251 -15.39 -9.35 9.78
C PHE A 251 -15.91 -10.07 8.52
N PRO A 252 -17.07 -10.72 8.60
CA PRO A 252 -17.58 -11.52 7.47
C PRO A 252 -17.61 -10.77 6.14
N ILE A 253 -17.12 -11.43 5.10
CA ILE A 253 -17.05 -10.87 3.74
C ILE A 253 -18.47 -10.83 3.15
N ASN A 254 -18.83 -9.72 2.54
CA ASN A 254 -20.15 -9.53 1.92
C ASN A 254 -20.35 -10.49 0.74
N SER A 255 -21.58 -11.02 0.59
CA SER A 255 -21.89 -11.98 -0.48
C SER A 255 -21.68 -11.41 -1.90
N GLY A 256 -21.80 -10.09 -2.07
CA GLY A 256 -21.58 -9.43 -3.37
C GLY A 256 -20.11 -9.12 -3.68
N TYR A 257 -19.17 -9.47 -2.78
CA TYR A 257 -17.76 -9.16 -2.95
C TYR A 257 -17.20 -9.65 -4.30
N GLN A 258 -17.60 -10.85 -4.73
CA GLN A 258 -17.07 -11.43 -5.98
C GLN A 258 -17.38 -10.56 -7.21
N GLN A 259 -18.49 -9.82 -7.19
CA GLN A 259 -18.85 -8.90 -8.27
C GLN A 259 -17.98 -7.63 -8.25
N ARG A 260 -17.63 -7.14 -7.05
CA ARG A 260 -16.83 -5.91 -6.87
C ARG A 260 -15.33 -6.16 -6.94
N LYS A 261 -14.87 -7.39 -6.70
CA LYS A 261 -13.46 -7.75 -6.67
C LYS A 261 -12.71 -7.26 -7.92
N SER A 262 -13.26 -7.57 -9.09
CA SER A 262 -12.64 -7.20 -10.37
C SER A 262 -12.54 -5.67 -10.53
N LEU A 263 -13.52 -4.94 -10.00
CA LEU A 263 -13.50 -3.47 -10.03
C LEU A 263 -12.28 -2.93 -9.25
N TYR A 264 -12.05 -3.46 -8.04
CA TYR A 264 -10.92 -3.03 -7.21
C TYR A 264 -9.57 -3.46 -7.80
N GLN A 265 -9.51 -4.68 -8.35
CA GLN A 265 -8.31 -5.17 -9.02
C GLN A 265 -7.94 -4.33 -10.24
N LEU A 266 -8.95 -3.75 -10.93
CA LEU A 266 -8.71 -2.89 -12.09
C LEU A 266 -7.83 -1.68 -11.73
N TYR A 267 -8.01 -1.08 -10.54
CA TYR A 267 -7.16 0.03 -10.09
C TYR A 267 -5.68 -0.37 -10.08
N HIS A 268 -5.38 -1.51 -9.47
CA HIS A 268 -4.00 -1.99 -9.36
C HIS A 268 -3.43 -2.40 -10.72
N LEU A 269 -4.23 -3.04 -11.57
CA LEU A 269 -3.77 -3.42 -12.92
C LEU A 269 -3.49 -2.18 -13.78
N LEU A 270 -4.34 -1.15 -13.70
CA LEU A 270 -4.08 0.13 -14.38
C LEU A 270 -2.80 0.76 -13.86
N ASN A 271 -2.59 0.75 -12.54
CA ASN A 271 -1.36 1.27 -11.94
C ASN A 271 -0.13 0.49 -12.44
N HIS A 272 -0.21 -0.84 -12.51
CA HIS A 272 0.87 -1.67 -13.04
C HIS A 272 1.13 -1.36 -14.53
N PHE A 273 0.08 -1.19 -15.32
CA PHE A 273 0.22 -0.74 -16.70
C PHE A 273 0.97 0.61 -16.76
N ASN A 274 0.56 1.55 -15.90
CA ASN A 274 1.15 2.89 -15.88
C ASN A 274 2.61 2.90 -15.42
N LEU A 275 2.99 2.00 -14.52
CA LEU A 275 4.37 1.90 -14.00
C LEU A 275 5.28 1.04 -14.87
N PHE A 276 4.77 -0.08 -15.39
CA PHE A 276 5.59 -1.13 -15.99
C PHE A 276 5.28 -1.38 -17.47
N GLY A 277 4.26 -0.71 -18.00
CA GLY A 277 4.01 -0.69 -19.45
C GLY A 277 3.14 -1.82 -19.98
N ARG A 278 3.33 -2.09 -21.28
CA ARG A 278 2.38 -2.86 -22.08
C ARG A 278 2.24 -4.34 -21.72
N SER A 279 3.13 -4.87 -20.88
CA SER A 279 2.98 -6.25 -20.37
C SER A 279 1.67 -6.48 -19.60
N TYR A 280 1.11 -5.40 -19.03
CA TYR A 280 -0.16 -5.45 -18.29
C TYR A 280 -1.39 -5.14 -19.14
N LEU A 281 -1.20 -4.70 -20.40
CA LEU A 281 -2.28 -4.21 -21.26
C LEU A 281 -3.42 -5.22 -21.40
N SER A 282 -3.08 -6.47 -21.78
CA SER A 282 -4.10 -7.51 -22.01
C SER A 282 -4.90 -7.85 -20.75
N GLN A 283 -4.26 -7.78 -19.58
CA GLN A 283 -4.96 -8.01 -18.31
C GLN A 283 -5.96 -6.90 -18.02
N VAL A 284 -5.54 -5.63 -18.23
CA VAL A 284 -6.42 -4.47 -18.06
C VAL A 284 -7.62 -4.57 -19.01
N GLU A 285 -7.38 -4.86 -20.29
CA GLU A 285 -8.46 -4.98 -21.28
C GLU A 285 -9.46 -6.07 -20.90
N ARG A 286 -8.98 -7.26 -20.51
CA ARG A 286 -9.86 -8.37 -20.09
C ARG A 286 -10.68 -7.98 -18.86
N MET A 287 -10.07 -7.31 -17.89
CA MET A 287 -10.75 -6.89 -16.67
C MET A 287 -11.86 -5.88 -16.98
N ILE A 288 -11.56 -4.89 -17.83
CA ILE A 288 -12.55 -3.90 -18.27
C ILE A 288 -13.73 -4.60 -18.98
N GLN A 289 -13.45 -5.53 -19.90
CA GLN A 289 -14.52 -6.26 -20.61
C GLN A 289 -15.37 -7.07 -19.64
N SER A 290 -14.75 -7.74 -18.67
CA SER A 290 -15.50 -8.49 -17.64
C SER A 290 -16.46 -7.57 -16.87
N LEU A 291 -15.99 -6.37 -16.48
CA LEU A 291 -16.81 -5.41 -15.73
C LEU A 291 -17.95 -4.84 -16.56
N LEU A 292 -17.74 -4.64 -17.86
CA LEU A 292 -18.81 -4.15 -18.75
C LEU A 292 -19.90 -5.20 -18.96
N ASN A 293 -19.53 -6.49 -18.92
CA ASN A 293 -20.44 -7.62 -19.14
C ASN A 293 -21.13 -8.08 -17.84
N ALA A 294 -20.70 -7.62 -16.66
CA ALA A 294 -21.32 -7.92 -15.38
C ALA A 294 -22.64 -7.15 -15.22
#